data_60ae101499e7e8e1862622087e836fd3
#
_entry.id   60ae101499e7e8e1862622087e836fd3
#
_cell.length_a   1.000
_cell.length_b   1.000
_cell.length_c   1.000
_cell.angle_alpha   90.00
_cell.angle_beta   90.00
_cell.angle_gamma   90.00
#
_symmetry.space_group_name_H-M   'P 1'
#
loop_
_entity.id
_entity.type
_entity.pdbx_description
1 polymer ?
#
loop_
_entity_poly.entity_id
_entity_poly.type
_entity_poly.pdbx_seq_one_letter_code
_entity_poly.pdbx_strand_id
1 'polypeptide(L)'
;MNREKTKQIVTGAFMAALFGVLSVVNVYTGTMFDIIFIDLMTVALAYYTFKFNEKMAVLVLFTSTFILFLTGELFFTLYSFFTLPLGILYIYCIKKKIDGKWILRVYSMLKNYIVLFLLNSLLGLNTFTDAKDIYYSIVGVFPFLESDFLKNGMFIILWIVLSFSEVYIIKVYTNLFILRMNKNKMMK
;
A
#
# COMPACT_ATOMS: atom_id res chain seq x y z
N MET A 1 32.20 12.09 2.63
CA MET A 1 30.85 11.60 2.23
C MET A 1 29.99 12.80 1.84
N ASN A 2 29.29 12.79 0.70
CA ASN A 2 28.53 13.93 0.21
C ASN A 2 27.36 14.24 1.18
N ARG A 3 27.25 15.47 1.70
CA ARG A 3 26.24 15.90 2.69
C ARG A 3 24.80 15.53 2.27
N GLU A 4 24.50 15.56 0.98
CA GLU A 4 23.19 15.15 0.47
C GLU A 4 22.93 13.66 0.60
N LYS A 5 23.91 12.82 0.29
CA LYS A 5 23.79 11.35 0.46
C LYS A 5 23.58 10.99 1.92
N THR A 6 24.32 11.62 2.83
CA THR A 6 24.11 11.41 4.29
C THR A 6 22.69 11.77 4.70
N LYS A 7 22.18 12.90 4.23
CA LYS A 7 20.81 13.33 4.53
C LYS A 7 19.76 12.34 4.00
N GLN A 8 19.97 11.81 2.80
CA GLN A 8 19.07 10.79 2.23
C GLN A 8 19.06 9.53 3.10
N ILE A 9 20.24 9.00 3.45
CA ILE A 9 20.35 7.79 4.27
C ILE A 9 19.71 8.00 5.65
N VAL A 10 20.04 9.09 6.34
CA VAL A 10 19.48 9.37 7.67
C VAL A 10 17.96 9.52 7.63
N THR A 11 17.44 10.26 6.64
CA THR A 11 15.98 10.41 6.49
C THR A 11 15.32 9.07 6.16
N GLY A 12 15.94 8.24 5.32
CA GLY A 12 15.43 6.90 4.98
C GLY A 12 15.43 5.95 6.19
N ALA A 13 16.52 5.94 6.97
CA ALA A 13 16.61 5.13 8.19
C ALA A 13 15.55 5.55 9.23
N PHE A 14 15.37 6.86 9.42
CA PHE A 14 14.33 7.38 10.30
C PHE A 14 12.91 6.98 9.84
N MET A 15 12.65 7.03 8.53
CA MET A 15 11.38 6.60 7.96
C MET A 15 11.14 5.10 8.18
N ALA A 16 12.15 4.26 7.94
CA ALA A 16 12.03 2.83 8.17
C ALA A 16 11.78 2.50 9.65
N ALA A 17 12.43 3.23 10.57
CA ALA A 17 12.17 3.10 12.01
C ALA A 17 10.74 3.50 12.38
N LEU A 18 10.22 4.61 11.83
CA LEU A 18 8.82 5.01 12.02
C LEU A 18 7.84 3.96 11.51
N PHE A 19 8.11 3.32 10.38
CA PHE A 19 7.28 2.23 9.88
C PHE A 19 7.27 1.04 10.84
N GLY A 20 8.42 0.70 11.43
CA GLY A 20 8.50 -0.30 12.50
C GLY A 20 7.65 0.06 13.71
N VAL A 21 7.69 1.31 14.15
CA VAL A 21 6.83 1.78 15.26
C VAL A 21 5.35 1.66 14.90
N LEU A 22 4.95 2.04 13.68
CA LEU A 22 3.56 1.88 13.23
C LEU A 22 3.12 0.41 13.23
N SER A 23 4.00 -0.50 12.80
CA SER A 23 3.72 -1.93 12.86
C SER A 23 3.51 -2.43 14.30
N VAL A 24 4.38 -2.04 15.22
CA VAL A 24 4.21 -2.40 16.65
C VAL A 24 2.89 -1.84 17.19
N VAL A 25 2.57 -0.57 16.94
CA VAL A 25 1.29 0.03 17.36
C VAL A 25 0.12 -0.75 16.77
N ASN A 26 0.21 -1.16 15.50
CA ASN A 26 -0.83 -1.92 14.84
C ASN A 26 -1.09 -3.28 15.51
N VAL A 27 -0.04 -4.01 15.89
CA VAL A 27 -0.16 -5.25 16.65
C VAL A 27 -0.89 -5.02 17.98
N TYR A 28 -0.51 -3.97 18.72
CA TYR A 28 -1.15 -3.64 20.01
C TYR A 28 -2.62 -3.21 19.87
N THR A 29 -3.01 -2.68 18.71
CA THR A 29 -4.41 -2.30 18.43
C THR A 29 -5.24 -3.45 17.81
N GLY A 30 -4.68 -4.67 17.78
CA GLY A 30 -5.37 -5.84 17.25
C GLY A 30 -5.57 -5.79 15.73
N THR A 31 -4.63 -5.20 15.00
CA THR A 31 -4.61 -5.11 13.52
C THR A 31 -5.76 -4.33 12.88
N MET A 32 -6.48 -3.55 13.70
CA MET A 32 -7.63 -2.77 13.22
C MET A 32 -7.26 -1.67 12.21
N PHE A 33 -6.00 -1.24 12.19
CA PHE A 33 -5.54 -0.10 11.39
C PHE A 33 -4.61 -0.49 10.24
N ASP A 34 -4.53 -1.76 9.88
CA ASP A 34 -3.63 -2.29 8.84
C ASP A 34 -3.62 -1.42 7.59
N ILE A 35 -4.77 -1.25 6.96
CA ILE A 35 -4.91 -0.53 5.70
C ILE A 35 -4.51 0.94 5.86
N ILE A 36 -4.93 1.58 6.95
CA ILE A 36 -4.65 3.00 7.20
C ILE A 36 -3.14 3.23 7.39
N PHE A 37 -2.47 2.38 8.15
CA PHE A 37 -1.03 2.51 8.38
C PHE A 37 -0.23 2.20 7.12
N ILE A 38 -0.64 1.21 6.33
CA ILE A 38 0.00 0.89 5.06
C ILE A 38 -0.14 2.03 4.05
N ASP A 39 -1.32 2.64 3.96
CA ASP A 39 -1.53 3.82 3.12
C ASP A 39 -0.68 5.00 3.56
N LEU A 40 -0.62 5.27 4.87
CA LEU A 40 0.26 6.32 5.43
C LEU A 40 1.73 6.07 5.11
N MET A 41 2.22 4.86 5.29
CA MET A 41 3.59 4.48 4.93
C MET A 41 3.84 4.65 3.43
N THR A 42 2.88 4.28 2.59
CA THR A 42 2.97 4.41 1.14
C THR A 42 3.05 5.87 0.71
N VAL A 43 2.22 6.76 1.29
CA VAL A 43 2.26 8.20 1.04
C VAL A 43 3.59 8.81 1.53
N ALA A 44 4.08 8.40 2.70
CA ALA A 44 5.36 8.86 3.23
C ALA A 44 6.53 8.44 2.32
N LEU A 45 6.54 7.19 1.85
CA LEU A 45 7.56 6.69 0.93
C LEU A 45 7.47 7.37 -0.45
N ALA A 46 6.27 7.67 -0.94
CA ALA A 46 6.06 8.47 -2.14
C ALA A 46 6.68 9.86 -1.99
N TYR A 47 6.44 10.54 -0.86
CA TYR A 47 7.06 11.84 -0.59
C TYR A 47 8.59 11.75 -0.52
N TYR A 48 9.12 10.72 0.11
CA TYR A 48 10.57 10.47 0.13
C TYR A 48 11.13 10.31 -1.28
N THR A 49 10.45 9.52 -2.12
CA THR A 49 10.80 9.31 -3.54
C THR A 49 10.77 10.62 -4.34
N PHE A 50 9.77 11.47 -4.07
CA PHE A 50 9.66 12.80 -4.68
C PHE A 50 10.83 13.69 -4.32
N LYS A 51 11.18 13.73 -3.04
CA LYS A 51 12.22 14.61 -2.49
C LYS A 51 13.64 14.18 -2.86
N PHE A 52 13.88 12.90 -2.96
CA PHE A 52 15.20 12.32 -3.20
C PHE A 52 15.23 11.59 -4.55
N ASN A 53 15.34 10.26 -4.53
CA ASN A 53 15.33 9.46 -5.75
C ASN A 53 14.74 8.07 -5.53
N GLU A 54 14.41 7.40 -6.64
CA GLU A 54 13.77 6.09 -6.64
C GLU A 54 14.67 4.99 -6.08
N LYS A 55 15.99 5.04 -6.36
CA LYS A 55 16.95 4.03 -5.88
C LYS A 55 17.02 4.00 -4.36
N MET A 56 17.06 5.18 -3.75
CA MET A 56 17.06 5.29 -2.28
C MET A 56 15.71 4.89 -1.69
N ALA A 57 14.60 5.19 -2.36
CA ALA A 57 13.28 4.77 -1.93
C ALA A 57 13.13 3.24 -1.93
N VAL A 58 13.70 2.55 -2.93
CA VAL A 58 13.75 1.09 -2.97
C VAL A 58 14.57 0.52 -1.81
N LEU A 59 15.70 1.14 -1.44
CA LEU A 59 16.45 0.73 -0.26
C LEU A 59 15.63 0.90 1.03
N VAL A 60 14.93 2.03 1.17
CA VAL A 60 14.04 2.26 2.32
C VAL A 60 12.92 1.22 2.35
N LEU A 61 12.34 0.87 1.21
CA LEU A 61 11.33 -0.18 1.10
C LEU A 61 11.86 -1.52 1.66
N PHE A 62 13.00 -2.00 1.19
CA PHE A 62 13.56 -3.26 1.67
C PHE A 62 13.92 -3.21 3.16
N THR A 63 14.54 -2.11 3.61
CA THR A 63 14.85 -1.94 5.04
C THR A 63 13.60 -1.92 5.89
N SER A 64 12.56 -1.21 5.46
CA SER A 64 11.28 -1.16 6.15
C SER A 64 10.63 -2.53 6.20
N THR A 65 10.58 -3.26 5.08
CA THR A 65 10.00 -4.61 5.03
C THR A 65 10.73 -5.57 5.98
N PHE A 66 12.05 -5.48 6.07
CA PHE A 66 12.82 -6.28 7.01
C PHE A 66 12.46 -5.94 8.47
N ILE A 67 12.32 -4.67 8.81
CA ILE A 67 11.88 -4.24 10.14
C ILE A 67 10.46 -4.72 10.44
N LEU A 68 9.53 -4.59 9.49
CA LEU A 68 8.16 -5.07 9.63
C LEU A 68 8.11 -6.58 9.86
N PHE A 69 8.95 -7.34 9.15
CA PHE A 69 9.06 -8.78 9.35
C PHE A 69 9.52 -9.15 10.76
N LEU A 70 10.42 -8.35 11.36
CA LEU A 70 10.87 -8.56 12.73
C LEU A 70 9.79 -8.29 13.80
N THR A 71 8.74 -7.54 13.47
CA THR A 71 7.61 -7.30 14.38
C THR A 71 6.66 -8.50 14.48
N GLY A 72 6.84 -9.52 13.64
CA GLY A 72 6.11 -10.78 13.70
C GLY A 72 4.75 -10.79 13.02
N GLU A 73 4.33 -9.66 12.40
CA GLU A 73 3.05 -9.62 11.71
C GLU A 73 3.19 -9.86 10.21
N LEU A 74 3.00 -11.12 9.81
CA LEU A 74 3.27 -11.56 8.45
C LEU A 74 2.30 -10.95 7.43
N PHE A 75 1.01 -10.83 7.75
CA PHE A 75 0.02 -10.22 6.86
C PHE A 75 0.37 -8.76 6.56
N PHE A 76 0.58 -7.96 7.60
CA PHE A 76 0.94 -6.55 7.48
C PHE A 76 2.24 -6.37 6.70
N THR A 77 3.23 -7.22 6.95
CA THR A 77 4.52 -7.20 6.25
C THR A 77 4.36 -7.48 4.75
N LEU A 78 3.68 -8.57 4.39
CA LEU A 78 3.45 -8.94 3.00
C LEU A 78 2.63 -7.88 2.27
N TYR A 79 1.54 -7.43 2.88
CA TYR A 79 0.69 -6.42 2.25
C TYR A 79 1.44 -5.09 2.08
N SER A 80 2.23 -4.67 3.08
CA SER A 80 3.10 -3.48 2.99
C SER A 80 4.13 -3.62 1.88
N PHE A 81 4.82 -4.76 1.79
CA PHE A 81 5.85 -5.00 0.77
C PHE A 81 5.33 -4.80 -0.64
N PHE A 82 4.11 -5.25 -0.91
CA PHE A 82 3.48 -5.08 -2.22
C PHE A 82 2.76 -3.74 -2.40
N THR A 83 2.39 -3.03 -1.33
CA THR A 83 1.69 -1.74 -1.44
C THR A 83 2.65 -0.55 -1.50
N LEU A 84 3.72 -0.56 -0.73
CA LEU A 84 4.72 0.52 -0.71
C LEU A 84 5.28 0.88 -2.11
N PRO A 85 5.55 -0.07 -3.02
CA PRO A 85 5.99 0.25 -4.38
C PRO A 85 5.01 1.10 -5.18
N LEU A 86 3.71 1.08 -4.86
CA LEU A 86 2.71 1.93 -5.52
C LEU A 86 3.04 3.41 -5.38
N GLY A 87 3.51 3.83 -4.19
CA GLY A 87 3.96 5.21 -3.96
C GLY A 87 5.20 5.57 -4.78
N ILE A 88 6.16 4.65 -4.90
CA ILE A 88 7.38 4.84 -5.70
C ILE A 88 7.01 4.95 -7.19
N LEU A 89 6.18 4.02 -7.68
CA LEU A 89 5.70 3.99 -9.07
C LEU A 89 4.91 5.25 -9.43
N TYR A 90 4.07 5.73 -8.53
CA TYR A 90 3.31 6.96 -8.74
C TYR A 90 4.23 8.16 -8.98
N ILE A 91 5.22 8.35 -8.11
CA ILE A 91 6.19 9.45 -8.25
C ILE A 91 7.08 9.26 -9.48
N TYR A 92 7.48 8.04 -9.79
CA TYR A 92 8.21 7.74 -11.02
C TYR A 92 7.43 8.17 -12.27
N CYS A 93 6.13 7.85 -12.35
CA CYS A 93 5.27 8.28 -13.45
C CYS A 93 5.20 9.80 -13.55
N ILE A 94 5.06 10.52 -12.43
CA ILE A 94 5.05 11.99 -12.41
C ILE A 94 6.37 12.55 -12.93
N LYS A 95 7.50 12.08 -12.42
CA LYS A 95 8.84 12.56 -12.82
C LYS A 95 9.13 12.31 -14.29
N LYS A 96 8.66 11.19 -14.84
CA LYS A 96 8.84 10.82 -16.24
C LYS A 96 7.75 11.39 -17.18
N LYS A 97 6.76 12.11 -16.64
CA LYS A 97 5.60 12.62 -17.38
C LYS A 97 4.82 11.53 -18.12
N ILE A 98 4.74 10.33 -17.54
CA ILE A 98 4.01 9.19 -18.09
C ILE A 98 2.59 9.21 -17.50
N ASP A 99 1.57 8.96 -18.32
CA ASP A 99 0.22 8.72 -17.79
C ASP A 99 0.16 7.34 -17.11
N GLY A 100 0.51 7.34 -15.84
CA GLY A 100 0.59 6.12 -15.02
C GLY A 100 -0.76 5.58 -14.54
N LYS A 101 -1.90 6.16 -14.97
CA LYS A 101 -3.22 5.77 -14.45
C LYS A 101 -3.48 4.27 -14.58
N TRP A 102 -3.26 3.72 -15.78
CA TRP A 102 -3.48 2.30 -16.04
C TRP A 102 -2.41 1.43 -15.38
N ILE A 103 -1.15 1.86 -15.40
CA ILE A 103 -0.03 1.12 -14.78
C ILE A 103 -0.30 0.90 -13.30
N LEU A 104 -0.70 1.97 -12.58
CA LEU A 104 -0.99 1.89 -11.15
C LEU A 104 -2.22 1.02 -10.84
N ARG A 105 -3.27 1.10 -11.66
CA ARG A 105 -4.49 0.30 -11.50
C ARG A 105 -4.20 -1.19 -11.70
N VAL A 106 -3.52 -1.53 -12.79
CA VAL A 106 -3.12 -2.91 -13.08
C VAL A 106 -2.20 -3.44 -11.98
N TYR A 107 -1.24 -2.63 -11.53
CA TYR A 107 -0.37 -3.02 -10.43
C TYR A 107 -1.17 -3.29 -9.14
N SER A 108 -2.10 -2.41 -8.76
CA SER A 108 -2.92 -2.61 -7.56
C SER A 108 -3.79 -3.87 -7.64
N MET A 109 -4.37 -4.17 -8.81
CA MET A 109 -5.13 -5.40 -9.02
C MET A 109 -4.25 -6.65 -8.89
N LEU A 110 -3.07 -6.65 -9.53
CA LEU A 110 -2.14 -7.76 -9.49
C LEU A 110 -1.56 -7.98 -8.08
N LYS A 111 -1.21 -6.90 -7.39
CA LYS A 111 -0.69 -6.98 -6.02
C LYS A 111 -1.70 -7.63 -5.08
N ASN A 112 -2.96 -7.22 -5.13
CA ASN A 112 -4.02 -7.79 -4.29
C ASN A 112 -4.19 -9.29 -4.54
N TYR A 113 -4.13 -9.71 -5.81
CA TYR A 113 -4.16 -11.13 -6.18
C TYR A 113 -2.94 -11.88 -5.63
N ILE A 114 -1.73 -11.34 -5.84
CA ILE A 114 -0.48 -11.97 -5.38
C ILE A 114 -0.45 -12.11 -3.85
N VAL A 115 -0.86 -11.08 -3.13
CA VAL A 115 -0.89 -11.12 -1.65
C VAL A 115 -1.84 -12.21 -1.16
N LEU A 116 -3.06 -12.30 -1.70
CA LEU A 116 -4.01 -13.35 -1.32
C LEU A 116 -3.50 -14.75 -1.69
N PHE A 117 -2.90 -14.88 -2.85
CA PHE A 117 -2.28 -16.15 -3.27
C PHE A 117 -1.15 -16.58 -2.32
N LEU A 118 -0.28 -15.65 -1.93
CA LEU A 118 0.82 -15.93 -1.00
C LEU A 118 0.30 -16.27 0.41
N LEU A 119 -0.70 -15.56 0.90
CA LEU A 119 -1.31 -15.85 2.20
C LEU A 119 -1.95 -17.24 2.21
N ASN A 120 -2.64 -17.60 1.13
CA ASN A 120 -3.20 -18.94 1.00
C ASN A 120 -2.11 -20.01 0.95
N SER A 121 -1.06 -19.81 0.15
CA SER A 121 0.01 -20.78 -0.06
C SER A 121 0.94 -20.94 1.14
N LEU A 122 1.25 -19.84 1.86
CA LEU A 122 2.23 -19.84 2.95
C LEU A 122 1.60 -20.13 4.30
N LEU A 123 0.37 -19.66 4.52
CA LEU A 123 -0.30 -19.74 5.82
C LEU A 123 -1.44 -20.76 5.85
N GLY A 124 -1.76 -21.35 4.71
CA GLY A 124 -2.94 -22.24 4.60
C GLY A 124 -4.26 -21.51 4.89
N LEU A 125 -4.23 -20.17 4.90
CA LEU A 125 -5.41 -19.34 5.11
C LEU A 125 -6.19 -19.30 3.80
N ASN A 126 -7.39 -19.85 3.80
CA ASN A 126 -8.31 -19.74 2.66
C ASN A 126 -8.87 -18.32 2.52
N THR A 127 -8.01 -17.30 2.66
CA THR A 127 -8.39 -15.89 2.69
C THR A 127 -9.22 -15.46 1.50
N PHE A 128 -8.99 -16.05 0.34
CA PHE A 128 -9.80 -15.78 -0.85
C PHE A 128 -11.20 -16.39 -0.73
N THR A 129 -11.30 -17.62 -0.22
CA THR A 129 -12.58 -18.31 0.01
C THR A 129 -13.35 -17.61 1.12
N ASP A 130 -12.67 -17.28 2.22
CA ASP A 130 -13.28 -16.59 3.37
C ASP A 130 -13.81 -15.19 2.97
N ALA A 131 -13.01 -14.41 2.21
CA ALA A 131 -13.45 -13.12 1.68
C ALA A 131 -14.66 -13.27 0.74
N LYS A 132 -14.69 -14.33 -0.07
CA LYS A 132 -15.81 -14.63 -0.96
C LYS A 132 -17.05 -15.06 -0.18
N ASP A 133 -16.90 -15.84 0.88
CA ASP A 133 -17.99 -16.31 1.73
C ASP A 133 -18.60 -15.16 2.53
N ILE A 134 -17.77 -14.25 3.08
CA ILE A 134 -18.24 -13.01 3.72
C ILE A 134 -19.03 -12.17 2.71
N TYR A 135 -18.48 -11.99 1.50
CA TYR A 135 -19.16 -11.25 0.45
C TYR A 135 -20.50 -11.90 0.08
N TYR A 136 -20.54 -13.22 -0.08
CA TYR A 136 -21.78 -13.95 -0.41
C TYR A 136 -22.82 -13.88 0.71
N SER A 137 -22.40 -13.84 1.97
CA SER A 137 -23.29 -13.62 3.11
C SER A 137 -23.96 -12.24 3.05
N ILE A 138 -23.20 -11.20 2.67
CA ILE A 138 -23.74 -9.84 2.51
C ILE A 138 -24.69 -9.76 1.30
N VAL A 139 -24.28 -10.32 0.17
CA VAL A 139 -25.06 -10.29 -1.08
C VAL A 139 -26.30 -11.18 -1.01
N GLY A 140 -26.26 -12.26 -0.22
CA GLY A 140 -27.37 -13.18 0.01
C GLY A 140 -28.60 -12.54 0.65
N VAL A 141 -28.44 -11.33 1.21
CA VAL A 141 -29.58 -10.50 1.67
C VAL A 141 -30.43 -9.99 0.50
N PHE A 142 -29.89 -10.02 -0.72
CA PHE A 142 -30.58 -9.53 -1.93
C PHE A 142 -31.03 -10.69 -2.81
N PRO A 143 -32.34 -11.07 -2.82
CA PRO A 143 -32.85 -12.24 -3.54
C PRO A 143 -32.57 -12.25 -5.05
N PHE A 144 -32.43 -11.06 -5.66
CA PHE A 144 -32.15 -10.93 -7.09
C PHE A 144 -30.71 -11.31 -7.49
N LEU A 145 -29.82 -11.54 -6.50
CA LEU A 145 -28.43 -11.95 -6.71
C LEU A 145 -28.17 -13.43 -6.38
N GLU A 146 -29.19 -14.26 -6.36
CA GLU A 146 -29.06 -15.68 -5.98
C GLU A 146 -28.22 -16.49 -6.99
N SER A 147 -28.15 -16.07 -8.26
CA SER A 147 -27.36 -16.76 -9.27
C SER A 147 -25.85 -16.70 -8.96
N ASP A 148 -25.16 -17.83 -8.94
CA ASP A 148 -23.70 -17.92 -8.73
C ASP A 148 -22.91 -17.11 -9.75
N PHE A 149 -23.42 -16.98 -10.96
CA PHE A 149 -22.83 -16.13 -11.99
C PHE A 149 -22.84 -14.65 -11.59
N LEU A 150 -23.99 -14.16 -11.08
CA LEU A 150 -24.13 -12.78 -10.62
C LEU A 150 -23.28 -12.52 -9.38
N LYS A 151 -23.27 -13.44 -8.41
CA LYS A 151 -22.42 -13.32 -7.20
C LYS A 151 -20.93 -13.22 -7.55
N ASN A 152 -20.44 -14.09 -8.46
CA ASN A 152 -19.05 -14.04 -8.91
C ASN A 152 -18.74 -12.74 -9.69
N GLY A 153 -19.64 -12.30 -10.55
CA GLY A 153 -19.50 -11.07 -11.31
C GLY A 153 -19.41 -9.83 -10.39
N MET A 154 -20.28 -9.75 -9.40
CA MET A 154 -20.27 -8.67 -8.41
C MET A 154 -19.01 -8.69 -7.54
N PHE A 155 -18.51 -9.87 -7.17
CA PHE A 155 -17.24 -10.00 -6.45
C PHE A 155 -16.06 -9.43 -7.25
N ILE A 156 -15.99 -9.74 -8.55
CA ILE A 156 -14.95 -9.19 -9.43
C ILE A 156 -15.08 -7.67 -9.55
N ILE A 157 -16.30 -7.16 -9.70
CA ILE A 157 -16.55 -5.71 -9.76
C ILE A 157 -16.07 -5.02 -8.47
N LEU A 158 -16.43 -5.58 -7.31
CA LEU A 158 -16.00 -5.06 -6.02
C LEU A 158 -14.47 -5.05 -5.89
N TRP A 159 -13.81 -6.13 -6.32
CA TRP A 159 -12.35 -6.22 -6.35
C TRP A 159 -11.70 -5.11 -7.18
N ILE A 160 -12.25 -4.86 -8.38
CA ILE A 160 -11.78 -3.78 -9.26
C ILE A 160 -11.98 -2.42 -8.60
N VAL A 161 -13.17 -2.17 -8.03
CA VAL A 161 -13.49 -0.91 -7.36
C VAL A 161 -12.57 -0.66 -6.18
N LEU A 162 -12.31 -1.64 -5.34
CA LEU A 162 -11.40 -1.52 -4.20
C LEU A 162 -9.96 -1.23 -4.65
N SER A 163 -9.47 -1.93 -5.66
CA SER A 163 -8.13 -1.69 -6.21
C SER A 163 -7.99 -0.28 -6.81
N PHE A 164 -9.03 0.23 -7.47
CA PHE A 164 -9.02 1.59 -8.04
C PHE A 164 -9.13 2.65 -6.95
N SER A 165 -9.91 2.40 -5.90
CA SER A 165 -10.05 3.30 -4.75
C SER A 165 -8.72 3.46 -4.02
N GLU A 166 -7.97 2.38 -3.82
CA GLU A 166 -6.64 2.41 -3.22
C GLU A 166 -5.68 3.33 -4.01
N VAL A 167 -5.61 3.14 -5.34
CA VAL A 167 -4.79 4.00 -6.20
C VAL A 167 -5.21 5.47 -6.10
N TYR A 168 -6.51 5.73 -6.05
CA TYR A 168 -7.05 7.08 -5.92
C TYR A 168 -6.66 7.72 -4.58
N ILE A 169 -6.82 6.99 -3.47
CA ILE A 169 -6.44 7.42 -2.12
C ILE A 169 -4.97 7.79 -2.09
N ILE A 170 -4.08 6.89 -2.51
CA ILE A 170 -2.63 7.12 -2.51
C ILE A 170 -2.28 8.37 -3.35
N LYS A 171 -2.88 8.55 -4.53
CA LYS A 171 -2.64 9.73 -5.37
C LYS A 171 -3.06 11.03 -4.69
N VAL A 172 -4.28 11.07 -4.15
CA VAL A 172 -4.83 12.26 -3.51
C VAL A 172 -4.00 12.66 -2.29
N TYR A 173 -3.74 11.71 -1.39
CA TYR A 173 -2.98 12.00 -0.16
C TYR A 173 -1.53 12.35 -0.46
N THR A 174 -0.88 11.68 -1.41
CA THR A 174 0.48 12.03 -1.83
C THR A 174 0.55 13.44 -2.37
N ASN A 175 -0.38 13.83 -3.25
CA ASN A 175 -0.40 15.20 -3.81
C ASN A 175 -0.66 16.25 -2.73
N LEU A 176 -1.62 16.01 -1.85
CA LEU A 176 -1.92 16.92 -0.72
C LEU A 176 -0.71 17.07 0.19
N PHE A 177 -0.02 15.97 0.49
CA PHE A 177 1.17 15.99 1.34
C PHE A 177 2.32 16.79 0.69
N ILE A 178 2.59 16.56 -0.59
CA ILE A 178 3.60 17.31 -1.36
C ILE A 178 3.26 18.81 -1.39
N LEU A 179 2.02 19.17 -1.67
CA LEU A 179 1.58 20.58 -1.70
C LEU A 179 1.76 21.24 -0.36
N ARG A 180 1.33 20.60 0.75
CA ARG A 180 1.45 21.13 2.10
C ARG A 180 2.90 21.34 2.52
N MET A 181 3.76 20.39 2.21
CA MET A 181 5.19 20.47 2.54
C MET A 181 5.93 21.54 1.73
N ASN A 182 5.52 21.77 0.47
CA ASN A 182 6.10 22.84 -0.35
C ASN A 182 5.62 24.22 0.07
N LYS A 183 4.33 24.38 0.46
CA LYS A 183 3.80 25.65 1.00
C LYS A 183 4.55 26.09 2.24
N ASN A 184 4.86 25.18 3.16
CA ASN A 184 5.63 25.47 4.37
C ASN A 184 7.09 25.90 4.10
N LYS A 185 7.64 25.58 2.92
CA LYS A 185 8.98 26.06 2.51
C LYS A 185 8.95 27.47 1.92
N MET A 186 7.83 27.88 1.32
CA MET A 186 7.67 29.21 0.74
C MET A 186 7.33 30.29 1.79
N MET A 187 6.91 29.87 2.99
CA MET A 187 6.61 30.77 4.10
C MET A 187 7.78 30.97 5.09
N LYS A 188 8.94 30.38 4.82
CA LYS A 188 10.21 30.59 5.53
C LYS A 188 11.21 31.31 4.64
#